data_8621137e1e513913b2b177deb2bb50d1
#
_entry.id   8621137e1e513913b2b177deb2bb50d1
#
_cell.length_a   1.000
_cell.length_b   1.000
_cell.length_c   1.000
_cell.angle_alpha   90.00
_cell.angle_beta   90.00
_cell.angle_gamma   90.00
#
_symmetry.space_group_name_H-M   'P 1'
#
loop_
_entity.id
_entity.type
_entity.pdbx_description
1 polymer ?
#
loop_
_entity_poly.entity_id
_entity_poly.type
_entity_poly.pdbx_seq_one_letter_code
_entity_poly.pdbx_strand_id
1 'polypeptide(L)'
;MTYRSCLFPIRDKPFQFTLSMNDFYSIRRIYFALLSGTQLVLSCSKSASDARKPLINGIFIEAHYKMPIISRSFHLSPAAYSERIEIYIRDRALQSGKILHAQLIVSGLARLTQIASKLIAFYTECQNIHHARMLFDEIPKTNIHRWIALVGAYARRGYHQEAVSVFHEMHIQGLKQNIFVIPSVLKACGHLSDIGTGEKIHSLVLKHSFGTDAFVVSSLIDMYSKCGSVEKAKKVFDEMVEKDIVAMNAMVSGYVQRGLATEALNLVEEIGTPRVKPNVVTWNTLISGFSKSGDQVMVSKLFQLMRANGVEPDVVSWTSVISGLVHNFYSDEAFDTFKEMLSQGFCPTSATISSILPACASAANMRRGKEIHGCAIVMGVEGDLHVRSALVDMYAKCGFISEARTLFDKMSERNTVTWNSMIFGCANHGYCDEAIELFNQMEERKKLDHLSFTAVLTACCHVGLVELGQRLFNMMQEKYKIMPRTEHYACMVDLLGRAGRLTEAYEMIKTMSTEPDLFVWGALLGACKNHGNIELAEIAAKHLSELEPESAANNMLLTDLYANAGRWSKVTRLKRMMKKRKLRKFPGCSWIEGA
;
A
#
# COMPACT_ATOMS: atom_id res chain seq x y z
N MET A 1 8.41 -42.57 -33.22
CA MET A 1 8.38 -43.61 -32.16
C MET A 1 7.37 -43.17 -31.12
N THR A 2 6.33 -43.90 -31.07
CA THR A 2 5.12 -43.76 -30.29
C THR A 2 5.34 -44.12 -28.84
N TYR A 3 4.88 -43.31 -27.88
CA TYR A 3 4.46 -43.82 -26.56
C TYR A 3 3.05 -43.33 -26.24
N ARG A 4 2.22 -44.34 -25.98
CA ARG A 4 0.81 -44.30 -25.70
C ARG A 4 0.49 -43.69 -24.33
N SER A 5 -0.53 -42.85 -24.37
CA SER A 5 -1.36 -42.42 -23.25
C SER A 5 -2.04 -43.59 -22.54
N CYS A 6 -2.03 -43.58 -21.20
CA CYS A 6 -3.04 -44.27 -20.39
C CYS A 6 -3.80 -43.19 -19.59
N LEU A 7 -4.98 -42.90 -20.06
CA LEU A 7 -6.01 -42.15 -19.33
C LEU A 7 -6.70 -43.08 -18.35
N PHE A 8 -6.75 -42.70 -17.09
CA PHE A 8 -7.80 -43.15 -16.15
C PHE A 8 -8.54 -41.90 -15.66
N PRO A 9 -9.87 -41.91 -15.71
CA PRO A 9 -10.66 -40.79 -15.22
C PRO A 9 -10.92 -40.95 -13.72
N ILE A 10 -10.41 -40.05 -12.89
CA ILE A 10 -10.87 -39.89 -11.53
C ILE A 10 -11.75 -38.62 -11.48
N ARG A 11 -13.05 -38.85 -11.34
CA ARG A 11 -14.03 -37.88 -10.91
C ARG A 11 -13.76 -37.59 -9.43
N ASP A 12 -13.34 -36.39 -9.09
CA ASP A 12 -13.48 -35.87 -7.72
C ASP A 12 -13.81 -34.39 -7.76
N LYS A 13 -15.03 -34.10 -7.30
CA LYS A 13 -15.46 -32.76 -6.94
C LYS A 13 -14.77 -32.37 -5.64
N PRO A 14 -14.26 -31.15 -5.46
CA PRO A 14 -13.71 -30.71 -4.19
C PRO A 14 -14.85 -30.51 -3.17
N PHE A 15 -14.89 -31.30 -2.13
CA PHE A 15 -15.71 -31.06 -0.95
C PHE A 15 -15.05 -29.94 -0.13
N GLN A 16 -15.72 -28.79 -0.05
CA GLN A 16 -15.37 -27.76 0.91
C GLN A 16 -15.91 -28.13 2.29
N PHE A 17 -15.03 -28.45 3.23
CA PHE A 17 -15.36 -28.53 4.64
C PHE A 17 -15.01 -27.19 5.32
N THR A 18 -16.04 -26.46 5.73
CA THR A 18 -15.91 -25.36 6.70
C THR A 18 -16.13 -25.93 8.10
N LEU A 19 -15.03 -26.13 8.84
CA LEU A 19 -15.11 -26.47 10.26
C LEU A 19 -15.36 -25.19 11.07
N SER A 20 -16.45 -25.16 11.85
CA SER A 20 -16.75 -24.06 12.76
C SER A 20 -15.90 -24.12 14.05
N MET A 21 -15.82 -23.03 14.80
CA MET A 21 -15.10 -22.96 16.08
C MET A 21 -15.61 -24.00 17.11
N ASN A 22 -16.89 -24.36 17.06
CA ASN A 22 -17.46 -25.39 17.94
C ASN A 22 -16.93 -26.79 17.64
N ASP A 23 -16.54 -27.09 16.41
CA ASP A 23 -15.98 -28.37 16.02
C ASP A 23 -14.60 -28.61 16.63
N PHE A 24 -13.82 -27.54 16.82
CA PHE A 24 -12.48 -27.62 17.45
C PHE A 24 -12.56 -27.96 18.94
N TYR A 25 -13.52 -27.41 19.67
CA TYR A 25 -13.76 -27.75 21.07
C TYR A 25 -14.30 -29.16 21.24
N SER A 26 -15.13 -29.61 20.29
CA SER A 26 -15.67 -30.98 20.27
C SER A 26 -14.58 -32.01 20.01
N ILE A 27 -13.67 -31.74 19.07
CA ILE A 27 -12.52 -32.59 18.77
C ILE A 27 -11.56 -32.64 19.98
N ARG A 28 -11.35 -31.55 20.70
CA ARG A 28 -10.52 -31.52 21.92
C ARG A 28 -11.13 -32.34 23.06
N ARG A 29 -12.47 -32.31 23.25
CA ARG A 29 -13.16 -33.13 24.24
C ARG A 29 -13.13 -34.62 23.90
N ILE A 30 -13.34 -35.00 22.66
CA ILE A 30 -13.27 -36.37 22.18
C ILE A 30 -11.82 -36.90 22.33
N TYR A 31 -10.84 -36.07 22.05
CA TYR A 31 -9.41 -36.42 22.18
C TYR A 31 -8.95 -36.60 23.64
N PHE A 32 -9.42 -35.74 24.56
CA PHE A 32 -9.15 -35.89 26.01
C PHE A 32 -9.78 -37.13 26.59
N ALA A 33 -10.98 -37.51 26.14
CA ALA A 33 -11.65 -38.72 26.59
C ALA A 33 -10.96 -40.00 26.10
N LEU A 34 -10.42 -39.99 24.88
CA LEU A 34 -9.64 -41.10 24.30
C LEU A 34 -8.30 -41.30 24.97
N LEU A 35 -7.64 -40.20 25.44
CA LEU A 35 -6.35 -40.27 26.13
C LEU A 35 -6.47 -40.64 27.61
N SER A 36 -7.61 -40.40 28.24
CA SER A 36 -7.83 -40.67 29.67
C SER A 36 -8.49 -42.05 29.94
N GLY A 37 -8.79 -42.84 28.90
CA GLY A 37 -9.40 -44.15 29.06
C GLY A 37 -10.83 -44.12 29.66
N THR A 38 -11.47 -42.94 29.73
CA THR A 38 -12.82 -42.79 30.24
C THR A 38 -13.85 -43.02 29.14
N GLN A 39 -14.80 -43.95 29.39
CA GLN A 39 -15.94 -44.16 28.48
C GLN A 39 -16.80 -42.90 28.42
N LEU A 40 -16.92 -42.31 27.24
CA LEU A 40 -17.87 -41.24 26.97
C LEU A 40 -19.25 -41.83 26.79
N VAL A 41 -20.09 -41.73 27.82
CA VAL A 41 -21.53 -42.00 27.71
C VAL A 41 -22.18 -40.76 27.10
N LEU A 42 -22.43 -40.79 25.80
CA LEU A 42 -23.26 -39.80 25.12
C LEU A 42 -24.73 -40.08 25.45
N SER A 43 -25.28 -39.35 26.41
CA SER A 43 -26.73 -39.34 26.65
C SER A 43 -27.40 -38.58 25.52
N CYS A 44 -27.99 -39.32 24.58
CA CYS A 44 -28.97 -38.78 23.65
C CYS A 44 -30.30 -38.55 24.36
N SER A 45 -30.67 -37.32 24.63
CA SER A 45 -32.05 -36.96 24.94
C SER A 45 -32.90 -37.15 23.67
N LYS A 46 -33.86 -38.07 23.74
CA LYS A 46 -34.85 -38.29 22.69
C LYS A 46 -35.81 -37.10 22.62
N SER A 47 -35.82 -36.39 21.52
CA SER A 47 -37.04 -35.78 20.99
C SER A 47 -37.13 -36.09 19.51
N ALA A 48 -38.30 -36.64 19.15
CA ALA A 48 -38.58 -37.28 17.89
C ALA A 48 -38.73 -36.31 16.70
N SER A 49 -38.64 -36.94 15.51
CA SER A 49 -38.99 -36.47 14.15
C SER A 49 -37.96 -35.59 13.44
N ASP A 50 -37.08 -36.19 12.65
CA ASP A 50 -37.17 -36.14 11.19
C ASP A 50 -36.05 -36.95 10.52
N ALA A 51 -36.38 -37.57 9.43
CA ALA A 51 -35.61 -38.53 8.69
C ALA A 51 -34.36 -37.90 8.00
N ARG A 52 -33.17 -38.07 8.57
CA ARG A 52 -31.90 -37.99 7.88
C ARG A 52 -30.80 -38.74 8.64
N LYS A 53 -30.87 -40.04 8.60
CA LYS A 53 -29.81 -40.90 9.13
C LYS A 53 -29.12 -41.69 8.01
N PRO A 54 -28.14 -41.10 7.27
CA PRO A 54 -27.00 -41.95 6.93
C PRO A 54 -25.63 -41.27 7.02
N LEU A 55 -25.53 -39.98 7.36
CA LEU A 55 -24.22 -39.28 7.32
C LEU A 55 -23.31 -39.52 8.55
N ILE A 56 -23.86 -39.84 9.70
CA ILE A 56 -23.09 -40.01 10.93
C ILE A 56 -22.34 -41.35 10.94
N ASN A 57 -22.92 -42.40 10.38
CA ASN A 57 -22.25 -43.72 10.32
C ASN A 57 -21.11 -43.78 9.29
N GLY A 58 -21.20 -43.03 8.19
CA GLY A 58 -20.14 -42.99 7.18
C GLY A 58 -18.84 -42.33 7.66
N ILE A 59 -18.95 -41.28 8.47
CA ILE A 59 -17.79 -40.58 9.04
C ILE A 59 -17.06 -41.43 10.09
N PHE A 60 -17.81 -42.21 10.87
CA PHE A 60 -17.22 -43.09 11.89
C PHE A 60 -16.51 -44.30 11.27
N ILE A 61 -16.99 -44.85 10.17
CA ILE A 61 -16.38 -45.99 9.46
C ILE A 61 -15.10 -45.55 8.74
N GLU A 62 -15.07 -44.34 8.11
CA GLU A 62 -13.84 -43.84 7.47
C GLU A 62 -12.75 -43.47 8.47
N ALA A 63 -13.11 -42.92 9.63
CA ALA A 63 -12.16 -42.64 10.69
C ALA A 63 -11.55 -43.94 11.28
N HIS A 64 -12.31 -45.02 11.36
CA HIS A 64 -11.80 -46.32 11.88
C HIS A 64 -10.89 -47.03 10.90
N TYR A 65 -11.12 -46.90 9.57
CA TYR A 65 -10.27 -47.56 8.56
C TYR A 65 -8.99 -46.80 8.22
N LYS A 66 -8.92 -45.49 8.44
CA LYS A 66 -7.72 -44.68 8.18
C LYS A 66 -6.82 -44.51 9.41
N MET A 67 -7.28 -44.83 10.62
CA MET A 67 -6.45 -44.71 11.83
C MET A 67 -5.24 -45.66 11.89
N PRO A 68 -5.23 -46.87 11.36
CA PRO A 68 -4.04 -47.72 11.35
C PRO A 68 -2.91 -47.20 10.45
N ILE A 69 -3.21 -46.30 9.50
CA ILE A 69 -2.20 -45.74 8.59
C ILE A 69 -1.52 -44.52 9.23
N ILE A 70 -2.17 -43.84 10.17
CA ILE A 70 -1.56 -42.68 10.87
C ILE A 70 -0.67 -43.13 12.03
N SER A 71 -0.86 -44.33 12.56
CA SER A 71 -0.04 -44.89 13.66
C SER A 71 1.24 -45.60 13.21
N ARG A 72 1.43 -45.82 11.92
CA ARG A 72 2.68 -46.35 11.34
C ARG A 72 3.35 -45.26 10.52
N SER A 73 4.24 -44.59 11.15
CA SER A 73 5.36 -43.87 10.54
C SER A 73 5.43 -42.38 10.76
N PHE A 74 6.62 -42.03 11.02
CA PHE A 74 7.30 -40.73 11.08
C PHE A 74 7.23 -40.03 12.43
N HIS A 75 7.95 -40.56 13.41
CA HIS A 75 8.63 -39.73 14.40
C HIS A 75 9.70 -38.91 13.65
N LEU A 76 9.28 -37.88 12.93
CA LEU A 76 10.23 -36.89 12.45
C LEU A 76 10.90 -36.23 13.66
N SER A 77 12.19 -35.96 13.56
CA SER A 77 12.89 -35.22 14.60
C SER A 77 12.29 -33.82 14.74
N PRO A 78 12.37 -33.17 15.92
CA PRO A 78 11.94 -31.78 16.08
C PRO A 78 12.55 -30.82 15.04
N ALA A 79 13.78 -31.11 14.60
CA ALA A 79 14.45 -30.35 13.54
C ALA A 79 13.74 -30.48 12.18
N ALA A 80 13.34 -31.70 11.79
CA ALA A 80 12.62 -31.95 10.53
C ALA A 80 11.23 -31.33 10.53
N TYR A 81 10.54 -31.30 11.68
CA TYR A 81 9.29 -30.55 11.81
C TYR A 81 9.51 -29.05 11.67
N SER A 82 10.57 -28.53 12.27
CA SER A 82 10.96 -27.12 12.16
C SER A 82 11.20 -26.70 10.70
N GLU A 83 11.90 -27.50 9.93
CA GLU A 83 12.17 -27.27 8.51
C GLU A 83 10.88 -27.29 7.67
N ARG A 84 9.97 -28.25 7.92
CA ARG A 84 8.67 -28.27 7.26
C ARG A 84 7.81 -27.04 7.55
N ILE A 85 7.83 -26.54 8.78
CA ILE A 85 7.13 -25.30 9.12
C ILE A 85 7.71 -24.13 8.31
N GLU A 86 9.04 -24.05 8.15
CA GLU A 86 9.69 -23.01 7.34
C GLU A 86 9.27 -23.06 5.86
N ILE A 87 9.16 -24.26 5.29
CA ILE A 87 8.63 -24.45 3.93
C ILE A 87 7.20 -23.91 3.85
N TYR A 88 6.31 -24.27 4.78
CA TYR A 88 4.94 -23.80 4.78
C TYR A 88 4.80 -22.31 5.09
N ILE A 89 5.75 -21.70 5.82
CA ILE A 89 5.87 -20.25 5.97
C ILE A 89 6.15 -19.61 4.61
N ARG A 90 7.14 -20.11 3.86
CA ARG A 90 7.53 -19.60 2.54
C ARG A 90 6.39 -19.68 1.54
N ASP A 91 5.72 -20.84 1.50
CA ASP A 91 4.66 -21.14 0.54
C ASP A 91 3.27 -20.61 0.98
N ARG A 92 3.17 -20.03 2.19
CA ARG A 92 1.91 -19.58 2.82
C ARG A 92 0.81 -20.65 2.80
N ALA A 93 1.20 -21.91 2.95
CA ALA A 93 0.34 -23.08 2.81
C ALA A 93 -0.49 -23.33 4.08
N LEU A 94 -1.51 -22.49 4.35
CA LEU A 94 -2.30 -22.50 5.59
C LEU A 94 -2.91 -23.87 5.92
N GLN A 95 -3.50 -24.56 4.96
CA GLN A 95 -4.14 -25.85 5.19
C GLN A 95 -3.13 -26.96 5.55
N SER A 96 -2.02 -27.05 4.81
CA SER A 96 -0.95 -28.01 5.09
C SER A 96 -0.31 -27.76 6.45
N GLY A 97 -0.11 -26.48 6.82
CA GLY A 97 0.41 -26.11 8.12
C GLY A 97 -0.56 -26.41 9.28
N LYS A 98 -1.88 -26.28 9.10
CA LYS A 98 -2.88 -26.72 10.10
C LYS A 98 -2.84 -28.22 10.33
N ILE A 99 -2.69 -29.02 9.29
CA ILE A 99 -2.54 -30.49 9.40
C ILE A 99 -1.26 -30.82 10.17
N LEU A 100 -0.14 -30.17 9.83
CA LEU A 100 1.13 -30.36 10.53
C LEU A 100 1.03 -29.95 12.01
N HIS A 101 0.36 -28.83 12.31
CA HIS A 101 0.12 -28.40 13.68
C HIS A 101 -0.69 -29.42 14.48
N ALA A 102 -1.73 -30.00 13.89
CA ALA A 102 -2.51 -31.07 14.52
C ALA A 102 -1.62 -32.30 14.82
N GLN A 103 -0.72 -32.69 13.91
CA GLN A 103 0.25 -33.77 14.14
C GLN A 103 1.21 -33.45 15.29
N LEU A 104 1.68 -32.19 15.39
CA LEU A 104 2.54 -31.73 16.46
C LEU A 104 1.85 -31.72 17.83
N ILE A 105 0.54 -31.42 17.87
CA ILE A 105 -0.26 -31.51 19.10
C ILE A 105 -0.34 -32.97 19.54
N VAL A 106 -0.65 -33.89 18.63
CA VAL A 106 -0.77 -35.33 18.92
C VAL A 106 0.55 -35.92 19.42
N SER A 107 1.67 -35.52 18.80
CA SER A 107 3.01 -35.99 19.20
C SER A 107 3.54 -35.29 20.46
N GLY A 108 2.82 -34.33 21.04
CA GLY A 108 3.27 -33.54 22.20
C GLY A 108 4.39 -32.54 21.91
N LEU A 109 4.80 -32.40 20.65
CA LEU A 109 5.90 -31.55 20.24
C LEU A 109 5.51 -30.07 20.07
N ALA A 110 4.22 -29.78 19.94
CA ALA A 110 3.71 -28.41 19.75
C ALA A 110 4.12 -27.43 20.88
N ARG A 111 4.36 -27.95 22.08
CA ARG A 111 4.77 -27.17 23.27
C ARG A 111 6.26 -26.91 23.35
N LEU A 112 7.09 -27.53 22.52
CA LEU A 112 8.51 -27.23 22.46
C LEU A 112 8.70 -25.78 21.98
N THR A 113 9.47 -24.99 22.74
CA THR A 113 9.67 -23.56 22.50
C THR A 113 10.04 -23.23 21.04
N GLN A 114 10.95 -24.00 20.46
CA GLN A 114 11.40 -23.80 19.09
C GLN A 114 10.26 -24.02 18.06
N ILE A 115 9.47 -25.08 18.24
CA ILE A 115 8.35 -25.42 17.36
C ILE A 115 7.21 -24.41 17.54
N ALA A 116 6.88 -24.10 18.78
CA ALA A 116 5.84 -23.14 19.11
C ALA A 116 6.11 -21.74 18.56
N SER A 117 7.35 -21.26 18.66
CA SER A 117 7.77 -19.97 18.08
C SER A 117 7.63 -19.95 16.56
N LYS A 118 7.99 -21.05 15.88
CA LYS A 118 7.82 -21.19 14.42
C LYS A 118 6.35 -21.30 14.01
N LEU A 119 5.52 -21.97 14.79
CA LEU A 119 4.08 -22.02 14.55
C LEU A 119 3.41 -20.64 14.72
N ILE A 120 3.81 -19.86 15.72
CA ILE A 120 3.36 -18.46 15.86
C ILE A 120 3.75 -17.67 14.60
N ALA A 121 5.00 -17.76 14.16
CA ALA A 121 5.45 -17.11 12.92
C ALA A 121 4.64 -17.60 11.71
N PHE A 122 4.41 -18.91 11.57
CA PHE A 122 3.63 -19.50 10.48
C PHE A 122 2.20 -18.94 10.41
N TYR A 123 1.47 -18.93 11.53
CA TYR A 123 0.09 -18.40 11.53
C TYR A 123 0.05 -16.90 11.26
N THR A 124 1.05 -16.15 11.75
CA THR A 124 1.15 -14.71 11.47
C THR A 124 1.45 -14.47 9.99
N GLU A 125 2.36 -15.26 9.38
CA GLU A 125 2.67 -15.18 7.95
C GLU A 125 1.48 -15.52 7.05
N CYS A 126 0.61 -16.44 7.50
CA CYS A 126 -0.64 -16.79 6.84
C CYS A 126 -1.81 -15.84 7.19
N GLN A 127 -1.54 -14.67 7.78
CA GLN A 127 -2.54 -13.66 8.21
C GLN A 127 -3.61 -14.20 9.18
N ASN A 128 -3.30 -15.25 9.91
CA ASN A 128 -4.20 -15.87 10.88
C ASN A 128 -3.81 -15.51 12.31
N ILE A 129 -3.97 -14.22 12.65
CA ILE A 129 -3.57 -13.61 13.92
C ILE A 129 -4.21 -14.30 15.11
N HIS A 130 -5.47 -14.68 14.97
CA HIS A 130 -6.23 -15.34 16.05
C HIS A 130 -5.57 -16.65 16.51
N HIS A 131 -5.16 -17.52 15.55
CA HIS A 131 -4.46 -18.75 15.88
C HIS A 131 -3.05 -18.51 16.44
N ALA A 132 -2.36 -17.47 15.94
CA ALA A 132 -1.06 -17.08 16.50
C ALA A 132 -1.18 -16.66 17.96
N ARG A 133 -2.22 -15.89 18.30
CA ARG A 133 -2.51 -15.46 19.68
C ARG A 133 -2.92 -16.63 20.57
N MET A 134 -3.79 -17.52 20.09
CA MET A 134 -4.18 -18.74 20.86
C MET A 134 -2.96 -19.58 21.21
N LEU A 135 -2.07 -19.83 20.25
CA LEU A 135 -0.83 -20.58 20.51
C LEU A 135 0.06 -19.86 21.53
N PHE A 136 0.16 -18.55 21.42
CA PHE A 136 0.90 -17.75 22.38
C PHE A 136 0.33 -17.90 23.80
N ASP A 137 -0.97 -17.92 23.96
CA ASP A 137 -1.63 -18.05 25.28
C ASP A 137 -1.49 -19.46 25.88
N GLU A 138 -1.29 -20.50 25.05
CA GLU A 138 -1.07 -21.88 25.50
C GLU A 138 0.36 -22.15 26.02
N ILE A 139 1.35 -21.33 25.65
CA ILE A 139 2.75 -21.47 26.11
C ILE A 139 2.89 -20.83 27.52
N PRO A 140 3.71 -21.42 28.43
CA PRO A 140 3.93 -20.84 29.76
C PRO A 140 4.39 -19.38 29.72
N LYS A 141 3.77 -18.52 30.53
CA LYS A 141 4.02 -17.06 30.53
C LYS A 141 5.45 -16.67 30.88
N THR A 142 6.19 -17.50 31.53
CA THR A 142 7.61 -17.32 31.89
C THR A 142 8.59 -17.43 30.72
N ASN A 143 8.15 -17.98 29.58
CA ASN A 143 9.02 -18.17 28.43
C ASN A 143 9.12 -16.90 27.58
N ILE A 144 10.23 -16.17 27.69
CA ILE A 144 10.48 -14.92 26.96
C ILE A 144 10.49 -15.08 25.44
N HIS A 145 10.93 -16.24 24.93
CA HIS A 145 11.03 -16.48 23.48
C HIS A 145 9.67 -16.42 22.76
N ARG A 146 8.59 -16.78 23.45
CA ARG A 146 7.24 -16.63 22.90
C ARG A 146 6.87 -15.17 22.63
N TRP A 147 7.25 -14.27 23.55
CA TRP A 147 7.00 -12.84 23.43
C TRP A 147 7.79 -12.23 22.28
N ILE A 148 9.08 -12.56 22.19
CA ILE A 148 9.96 -12.14 21.08
C ILE A 148 9.38 -12.60 19.74
N ALA A 149 8.95 -13.87 19.66
CA ALA A 149 8.39 -14.43 18.43
C ALA A 149 7.10 -13.72 18.00
N LEU A 150 6.18 -13.47 18.92
CA LEU A 150 4.89 -12.84 18.62
C LEU A 150 5.07 -11.36 18.26
N VAL A 151 5.80 -10.58 19.07
CA VAL A 151 6.08 -9.16 18.81
C VAL A 151 6.80 -9.00 17.46
N GLY A 152 7.85 -9.80 17.22
CA GLY A 152 8.60 -9.76 15.97
C GLY A 152 7.76 -10.14 14.75
N ALA A 153 6.87 -11.13 14.88
CA ALA A 153 5.95 -11.54 13.81
C ALA A 153 4.92 -10.44 13.51
N TYR A 154 4.31 -9.85 14.53
CA TYR A 154 3.36 -8.75 14.36
C TYR A 154 4.02 -7.51 13.72
N ALA A 155 5.19 -7.10 14.21
CA ALA A 155 5.92 -5.96 13.66
C ALA A 155 6.31 -6.15 12.18
N ARG A 156 6.73 -7.37 11.77
CA ARG A 156 7.06 -7.67 10.38
C ARG A 156 5.85 -7.64 9.45
N ARG A 157 4.66 -7.98 9.95
CA ARG A 157 3.43 -8.09 9.17
C ARG A 157 2.57 -6.83 9.17
N GLY A 158 3.04 -5.75 9.77
CA GLY A 158 2.31 -4.48 9.81
C GLY A 158 1.23 -4.40 10.90
N TYR A 159 1.13 -5.40 11.78
CA TYR A 159 0.24 -5.37 12.95
C TYR A 159 0.92 -4.62 14.10
N HIS A 160 1.20 -3.33 13.85
CA HIS A 160 2.03 -2.52 14.73
C HIS A 160 1.37 -2.25 16.08
N GLN A 161 0.06 -2.01 16.09
CA GLN A 161 -0.70 -1.76 17.32
C GLN A 161 -0.69 -2.98 18.24
N GLU A 162 -0.86 -4.17 17.67
CA GLU A 162 -0.83 -5.44 18.40
C GLU A 162 0.57 -5.74 18.93
N ALA A 163 1.61 -5.42 18.14
CA ALA A 163 3.00 -5.60 18.58
C ALA A 163 3.31 -4.75 19.83
N VAL A 164 2.89 -3.49 19.84
CA VAL A 164 3.04 -2.58 20.98
C VAL A 164 2.21 -3.06 22.17
N SER A 165 0.97 -3.51 21.97
CA SER A 165 0.10 -4.04 23.01
C SER A 165 0.72 -5.27 23.69
N VAL A 166 1.22 -6.23 22.91
CA VAL A 166 1.89 -7.44 23.46
C VAL A 166 3.16 -7.08 24.24
N PHE A 167 3.92 -6.08 23.78
CA PHE A 167 5.07 -5.59 24.53
C PHE A 167 4.68 -4.96 25.87
N HIS A 168 3.59 -4.20 25.94
CA HIS A 168 3.05 -3.68 27.20
C HIS A 168 2.62 -4.80 28.15
N GLU A 169 1.94 -5.84 27.64
CA GLU A 169 1.59 -7.01 28.45
C GLU A 169 2.83 -7.69 29.02
N MET A 170 3.91 -7.85 28.21
CA MET A 170 5.19 -8.39 28.67
C MET A 170 5.80 -7.56 29.80
N HIS A 171 5.72 -6.24 29.69
CA HIS A 171 6.24 -5.33 30.70
C HIS A 171 5.46 -5.40 32.02
N ILE A 172 4.11 -5.42 31.96
CA ILE A 172 3.21 -5.54 33.12
C ILE A 172 3.47 -6.85 33.89
N GLN A 173 3.83 -7.93 33.19
CA GLN A 173 4.16 -9.22 33.82
C GLN A 173 5.55 -9.25 34.47
N GLY A 174 6.28 -8.14 34.48
CA GLY A 174 7.58 -8.02 35.14
C GLY A 174 8.69 -8.82 34.47
N LEU A 175 8.52 -9.27 33.23
CA LEU A 175 9.56 -9.99 32.49
C LEU A 175 10.70 -9.02 32.15
N LYS A 176 11.94 -9.47 32.38
CA LYS A 176 13.12 -8.68 32.00
C LYS A 176 13.09 -8.41 30.51
N GLN A 177 13.22 -7.13 30.14
CA GLN A 177 13.32 -6.76 28.74
C GLN A 177 14.54 -7.43 28.10
N ASN A 178 14.33 -7.88 26.88
CA ASN A 178 15.37 -8.52 26.10
C ASN A 178 15.72 -7.64 24.90
N ILE A 179 17.01 -7.50 24.65
CA ILE A 179 17.55 -6.71 23.54
C ILE A 179 16.92 -7.06 22.18
N PHE A 180 16.54 -8.31 21.97
CA PHE A 180 15.97 -8.79 20.70
C PHE A 180 14.52 -8.33 20.44
N VAL A 181 13.78 -7.92 21.47
CA VAL A 181 12.38 -7.44 21.30
C VAL A 181 12.34 -5.96 20.97
N ILE A 182 13.29 -5.19 21.48
CA ILE A 182 13.32 -3.73 21.40
C ILE A 182 13.29 -3.21 19.95
N PRO A 183 14.13 -3.70 19.02
CA PRO A 183 14.09 -3.22 17.62
C PRO A 183 12.74 -3.41 16.95
N SER A 184 12.07 -4.53 17.23
CA SER A 184 10.75 -4.82 16.65
C SER A 184 9.66 -3.87 17.15
N VAL A 185 9.69 -3.52 18.44
CA VAL A 185 8.72 -2.58 19.04
C VAL A 185 9.01 -1.15 18.59
N LEU A 186 10.26 -0.73 18.56
CA LEU A 186 10.66 0.59 18.04
C LEU A 186 10.22 0.77 16.59
N LYS A 187 10.41 -0.26 15.74
CA LYS A 187 9.90 -0.24 14.37
C LYS A 187 8.38 -0.07 14.34
N ALA A 188 7.64 -0.75 15.21
CA ALA A 188 6.19 -0.60 15.31
C ALA A 188 5.80 0.82 15.74
N CYS A 189 6.45 1.40 16.75
CA CYS A 189 6.25 2.79 17.17
C CYS A 189 6.49 3.79 16.04
N GLY A 190 7.58 3.61 15.26
CA GLY A 190 7.87 4.44 14.10
C GLY A 190 6.76 4.42 13.05
N HIS A 191 6.21 3.23 12.74
CA HIS A 191 5.10 3.12 11.78
C HIS A 191 3.77 3.69 12.30
N LEU A 192 3.54 3.65 13.63
CA LEU A 192 2.36 4.25 14.26
C LEU A 192 2.52 5.75 14.51
N SER A 193 3.71 6.30 14.29
CA SER A 193 4.08 7.66 14.70
C SER A 193 3.88 7.91 16.22
N ASP A 194 3.98 6.84 17.02
CA ASP A 194 3.83 6.90 18.48
C ASP A 194 5.16 7.25 19.16
N ILE A 195 5.48 8.53 19.16
CA ILE A 195 6.69 9.04 19.78
C ILE A 195 6.69 8.83 21.30
N GLY A 196 5.53 8.91 21.96
CA GLY A 196 5.41 8.79 23.41
C GLY A 196 5.82 7.41 23.91
N THR A 197 5.37 6.34 23.26
CA THR A 197 5.81 4.97 23.56
C THR A 197 7.27 4.77 23.17
N GLY A 198 7.72 5.33 22.03
CA GLY A 198 9.11 5.29 21.60
C GLY A 198 10.08 5.88 22.63
N GLU A 199 9.76 7.02 23.24
CA GLU A 199 10.56 7.67 24.29
C GLU A 199 10.63 6.85 25.58
N LYS A 200 9.53 6.20 25.96
CA LYS A 200 9.52 5.28 27.10
C LYS A 200 10.46 4.10 26.87
N ILE A 201 10.44 3.54 25.64
CA ILE A 201 11.35 2.46 25.27
C ILE A 201 12.79 2.94 25.24
N HIS A 202 13.07 4.16 24.72
CA HIS A 202 14.40 4.75 24.77
C HIS A 202 14.92 4.88 26.22
N SER A 203 14.06 5.33 27.13
CA SER A 203 14.41 5.40 28.57
C SER A 203 14.74 4.00 29.16
N LEU A 204 14.03 2.95 28.71
CA LEU A 204 14.34 1.58 29.09
C LEU A 204 15.68 1.10 28.49
N VAL A 205 16.00 1.46 27.26
CA VAL A 205 17.29 1.17 26.61
C VAL A 205 18.44 1.76 27.42
N LEU A 206 18.31 3.02 27.85
CA LEU A 206 19.31 3.69 28.69
C LEU A 206 19.45 3.01 30.05
N LYS A 207 18.32 2.70 30.72
CA LYS A 207 18.30 2.05 32.03
C LYS A 207 18.98 0.67 32.05
N HIS A 208 18.88 -0.09 30.96
CA HIS A 208 19.42 -1.44 30.83
C HIS A 208 20.77 -1.49 30.11
N SER A 209 21.37 -0.34 29.81
CA SER A 209 22.65 -0.23 29.08
C SER A 209 22.66 -0.90 27.71
N PHE A 210 21.51 -0.94 27.02
CA PHE A 210 21.41 -1.47 25.65
C PHE A 210 21.81 -0.43 24.57
N GLY A 211 22.17 0.77 24.98
CA GLY A 211 22.57 1.86 24.09
C GLY A 211 23.90 1.64 23.35
N THR A 212 24.63 0.57 23.67
CA THR A 212 25.84 0.17 22.96
C THR A 212 25.60 -0.80 21.80
N ASP A 213 24.37 -1.35 21.70
CA ASP A 213 24.02 -2.26 20.63
C ASP A 213 23.61 -1.50 19.36
N ALA A 214 24.33 -1.73 18.29
CA ALA A 214 24.13 -1.05 17.00
C ALA A 214 22.72 -1.23 16.42
N PHE A 215 22.12 -2.42 16.62
CA PHE A 215 20.76 -2.72 16.16
C PHE A 215 19.69 -1.94 16.93
N VAL A 216 19.86 -1.78 18.23
CA VAL A 216 18.96 -1.00 19.07
C VAL A 216 19.08 0.48 18.72
N VAL A 217 20.30 0.99 18.61
CA VAL A 217 20.54 2.41 18.28
C VAL A 217 20.03 2.78 16.89
N SER A 218 20.31 1.97 15.87
CA SER A 218 19.77 2.22 14.53
C SER A 218 18.23 2.16 14.49
N SER A 219 17.62 1.29 15.32
CA SER A 219 16.16 1.23 15.45
C SER A 219 15.57 2.45 16.18
N LEU A 220 16.30 3.03 17.16
CA LEU A 220 15.92 4.30 17.78
C LEU A 220 15.97 5.46 16.79
N ILE A 221 17.05 5.52 15.98
CA ILE A 221 17.20 6.53 14.93
C ILE A 221 16.05 6.43 13.92
N ASP A 222 15.74 5.22 13.43
CA ASP A 222 14.63 4.97 12.49
C ASP A 222 13.27 5.36 13.11
N MET A 223 13.04 5.00 14.37
CA MET A 223 11.81 5.34 15.10
C MET A 223 11.63 6.86 15.21
N TYR A 224 12.65 7.59 15.70
CA TYR A 224 12.57 9.04 15.84
C TYR A 224 12.40 9.74 14.48
N SER A 225 13.09 9.26 13.46
CA SER A 225 12.99 9.78 12.08
C SER A 225 11.57 9.63 11.54
N LYS A 226 10.95 8.45 11.67
CA LYS A 226 9.58 8.18 11.25
C LYS A 226 8.54 8.96 12.04
N CYS A 227 8.76 9.13 13.35
CA CYS A 227 7.92 9.98 14.21
C CYS A 227 8.11 11.48 13.95
N GLY A 228 9.03 11.85 13.07
CA GLY A 228 9.22 13.23 12.70
C GLY A 228 10.18 14.06 13.53
N SER A 229 10.87 13.43 14.44
CA SER A 229 11.81 14.09 15.38
C SER A 229 13.26 13.83 14.97
N VAL A 230 13.66 14.39 13.80
CA VAL A 230 15.00 14.16 13.22
C VAL A 230 16.10 14.69 14.14
N GLU A 231 15.85 15.75 14.90
CA GLU A 231 16.81 16.31 15.85
C GLU A 231 17.11 15.32 16.98
N LYS A 232 16.09 14.58 17.46
CA LYS A 232 16.29 13.51 18.46
C LYS A 232 17.03 12.32 17.86
N ALA A 233 16.72 11.97 16.59
CA ALA A 233 17.45 10.94 15.89
C ALA A 233 18.93 11.30 15.75
N LYS A 234 19.23 12.55 15.37
CA LYS A 234 20.60 13.08 15.27
C LYS A 234 21.32 13.03 16.61
N LYS A 235 20.66 13.44 17.69
CA LYS A 235 21.25 13.38 19.04
C LYS A 235 21.65 11.97 19.43
N VAL A 236 20.76 10.98 19.20
CA VAL A 236 21.08 9.55 19.44
C VAL A 236 22.27 9.10 18.59
N PHE A 237 22.32 9.52 17.33
CA PHE A 237 23.41 9.21 16.43
C PHE A 237 24.75 9.84 16.85
N ASP A 238 24.73 11.10 17.30
CA ASP A 238 25.94 11.83 17.73
C ASP A 238 26.51 11.26 19.04
N GLU A 239 25.65 10.73 19.93
CA GLU A 239 26.04 10.07 21.20
C GLU A 239 26.70 8.69 20.99
N MET A 240 26.64 8.10 19.77
CA MET A 240 27.32 6.83 19.48
C MET A 240 28.83 6.97 19.56
N VAL A 241 29.48 6.09 20.34
CA VAL A 241 30.94 6.02 20.46
C VAL A 241 31.57 5.55 19.15
N GLU A 242 31.03 4.52 18.54
CA GLU A 242 31.45 4.01 17.23
C GLU A 242 30.27 4.07 16.27
N LYS A 243 30.41 4.92 15.25
CA LYS A 243 29.41 5.01 14.18
C LYS A 243 29.62 3.88 13.19
N ASP A 244 28.55 3.15 12.88
CA ASP A 244 28.56 2.10 11.88
C ASP A 244 27.72 2.47 10.64
N ILE A 245 27.82 1.66 9.59
CA ILE A 245 27.10 1.88 8.32
C ILE A 245 25.58 1.77 8.49
N VAL A 246 25.10 0.98 9.47
CA VAL A 246 23.67 0.77 9.68
C VAL A 246 23.04 2.00 10.30
N ALA A 247 23.67 2.58 11.33
CA ALA A 247 23.25 3.82 11.94
C ALA A 247 23.34 5.00 10.97
N MET A 248 24.41 5.06 10.16
CA MET A 248 24.55 6.08 9.11
C MET A 248 23.40 5.97 8.09
N ASN A 249 23.10 4.77 7.60
CA ASN A 249 22.01 4.57 6.65
C ASN A 249 20.63 4.91 7.27
N ALA A 250 20.42 4.61 8.55
CA ALA A 250 19.19 4.97 9.26
C ALA A 250 19.03 6.50 9.34
N MET A 251 20.12 7.23 9.65
CA MET A 251 20.10 8.68 9.72
C MET A 251 19.91 9.35 8.36
N VAL A 252 20.64 8.87 7.33
CA VAL A 252 20.48 9.32 5.93
C VAL A 252 19.02 9.11 5.47
N SER A 253 18.44 7.92 5.76
CA SER A 253 17.04 7.64 5.45
C SER A 253 16.09 8.61 6.18
N GLY A 254 16.36 8.91 7.44
CA GLY A 254 15.59 9.87 8.24
C GLY A 254 15.59 11.27 7.63
N TYR A 255 16.75 11.78 7.23
CA TYR A 255 16.86 13.08 6.56
C TYR A 255 16.10 13.08 5.22
N VAL A 256 16.32 12.07 4.38
CA VAL A 256 15.65 11.96 3.08
C VAL A 256 14.12 11.90 3.21
N GLN A 257 13.57 11.15 4.18
CA GLN A 257 12.13 11.07 4.42
C GLN A 257 11.51 12.43 4.79
N ARG A 258 12.32 13.35 5.32
CA ARG A 258 11.92 14.73 5.66
C ARG A 258 12.19 15.75 4.57
N GLY A 259 12.67 15.32 3.42
CA GLY A 259 13.04 16.22 2.33
C GLY A 259 14.38 16.97 2.55
N LEU A 260 15.17 16.55 3.55
CA LEU A 260 16.46 17.15 3.93
C LEU A 260 17.61 16.39 3.23
N ALA A 261 17.54 16.28 1.90
CA ALA A 261 18.50 15.47 1.13
C ALA A 261 19.92 16.06 1.18
N THR A 262 20.05 17.38 1.29
CA THR A 262 21.33 18.07 1.40
C THR A 262 22.03 17.76 2.71
N GLU A 263 21.30 17.75 3.82
CA GLU A 263 21.80 17.39 5.15
C GLU A 263 22.22 15.91 5.20
N ALA A 264 21.48 15.05 4.48
CA ALA A 264 21.85 13.65 4.33
C ALA A 264 23.19 13.48 3.60
N LEU A 265 23.42 14.25 2.53
CA LEU A 265 24.68 14.24 1.79
C LEU A 265 25.83 14.76 2.64
N ASN A 266 25.66 15.89 3.32
CA ASN A 266 26.66 16.46 4.22
C ASN A 266 27.07 15.46 5.31
N LEU A 267 26.10 14.72 5.88
CA LEU A 267 26.37 13.68 6.86
C LEU A 267 27.27 12.56 6.29
N VAL A 268 27.02 12.14 5.05
CA VAL A 268 27.81 11.10 4.39
C VAL A 268 29.23 11.59 4.07
N GLU A 269 29.39 12.85 3.69
CA GLU A 269 30.70 13.47 3.44
C GLU A 269 31.50 13.66 4.74
N GLU A 270 30.83 14.06 5.83
CA GLU A 270 31.45 14.26 7.15
C GLU A 270 31.94 12.93 7.78
N ILE A 271 31.12 11.88 7.68
CA ILE A 271 31.41 10.58 8.35
C ILE A 271 32.23 9.66 7.46
N GLY A 272 32.32 9.91 6.16
CA GLY A 272 33.03 9.11 5.16
C GLY A 272 34.51 8.94 5.46
N THR A 273 34.79 8.26 6.59
CA THR A 273 36.15 7.86 7.02
C THR A 273 36.50 6.48 6.43
N PRO A 274 37.78 6.10 6.41
CA PRO A 274 38.18 4.76 5.97
C PRO A 274 37.48 3.62 6.70
N ARG A 275 36.93 3.88 7.92
CA ARG A 275 36.24 2.88 8.75
C ARG A 275 34.75 2.74 8.40
N VAL A 276 34.05 3.81 7.97
CA VAL A 276 32.64 3.81 7.61
C VAL A 276 32.47 4.31 6.18
N LYS A 277 32.57 3.39 5.22
CA LYS A 277 32.41 3.72 3.80
C LYS A 277 30.93 3.62 3.40
N PRO A 278 30.39 4.64 2.68
CA PRO A 278 29.07 4.55 2.08
C PRO A 278 28.94 3.30 1.21
N ASN A 279 27.86 2.57 1.38
CA ASN A 279 27.57 1.38 0.57
C ASN A 279 26.44 1.68 -0.45
N VAL A 280 26.07 0.68 -1.26
CA VAL A 280 25.00 0.82 -2.27
C VAL A 280 23.70 1.36 -1.65
N VAL A 281 23.34 0.94 -0.42
CA VAL A 281 22.13 1.40 0.28
C VAL A 281 22.21 2.90 0.59
N THR A 282 23.36 3.39 1.06
CA THR A 282 23.60 4.82 1.32
C THR A 282 23.35 5.64 0.07
N TRP A 283 24.02 5.25 -1.04
CA TRP A 283 23.92 5.96 -2.31
C TRP A 283 22.50 5.91 -2.90
N ASN A 284 21.85 4.74 -2.87
CA ASN A 284 20.48 4.60 -3.36
C ASN A 284 19.48 5.46 -2.56
N THR A 285 19.69 5.59 -1.25
CA THR A 285 18.87 6.45 -0.40
C THR A 285 19.04 7.92 -0.77
N LEU A 286 20.26 8.39 -0.97
CA LEU A 286 20.56 9.75 -1.43
C LEU A 286 19.97 10.02 -2.82
N ILE A 287 20.22 9.12 -3.79
CA ILE A 287 19.69 9.21 -5.15
C ILE A 287 18.15 9.32 -5.10
N SER A 288 17.48 8.47 -4.32
CA SER A 288 16.02 8.53 -4.15
C SER A 288 15.55 9.87 -3.57
N GLY A 289 16.29 10.43 -2.61
CA GLY A 289 16.00 11.74 -2.02
C GLY A 289 16.06 12.88 -3.03
N PHE A 290 17.19 13.00 -3.71
CA PHE A 290 17.41 14.05 -4.72
C PHE A 290 16.52 13.85 -5.97
N SER A 291 16.25 12.60 -6.37
CA SER A 291 15.30 12.32 -7.45
C SER A 291 13.89 12.81 -7.13
N LYS A 292 13.43 12.62 -5.89
CA LYS A 292 12.11 13.11 -5.44
C LYS A 292 12.02 14.63 -5.39
N SER A 293 13.10 15.31 -5.04
CA SER A 293 13.15 16.78 -5.06
C SER A 293 13.30 17.39 -6.46
N GLY A 294 13.50 16.57 -7.50
CA GLY A 294 13.66 17.03 -8.88
C GLY A 294 15.04 17.55 -9.24
N ASP A 295 16.03 17.41 -8.37
CA ASP A 295 17.41 17.88 -8.63
C ASP A 295 18.19 16.86 -9.48
N GLN A 296 17.98 16.91 -10.79
CA GLN A 296 18.62 16.02 -11.77
C GLN A 296 20.15 16.20 -11.82
N VAL A 297 20.62 17.42 -11.61
CA VAL A 297 22.07 17.73 -11.63
C VAL A 297 22.75 16.99 -10.49
N MET A 298 22.15 17.04 -9.29
CA MET A 298 22.68 16.33 -8.14
C MET A 298 22.58 14.81 -8.29
N VAL A 299 21.50 14.29 -8.86
CA VAL A 299 21.35 12.85 -9.14
C VAL A 299 22.49 12.35 -10.03
N SER A 300 22.78 13.06 -11.14
CA SER A 300 23.89 12.72 -12.03
C SER A 300 25.24 12.75 -11.32
N LYS A 301 25.46 13.77 -10.47
CA LYS A 301 26.66 13.88 -9.64
C LYS A 301 26.79 12.74 -8.64
N LEU A 302 25.70 12.32 -8.01
CA LEU A 302 25.68 11.19 -7.06
C LEU A 302 26.06 9.86 -7.74
N PHE A 303 25.63 9.61 -8.98
CA PHE A 303 26.07 8.46 -9.76
C PHE A 303 27.59 8.46 -9.99
N GLN A 304 28.16 9.64 -10.33
CA GLN A 304 29.61 9.78 -10.50
C GLN A 304 30.36 9.56 -9.18
N LEU A 305 29.86 10.15 -8.07
CA LEU A 305 30.45 9.98 -6.74
C LEU A 305 30.39 8.54 -6.27
N MET A 306 29.28 7.84 -6.52
CA MET A 306 29.11 6.43 -6.20
C MET A 306 30.20 5.58 -6.87
N ARG A 307 30.40 5.76 -8.19
CA ARG A 307 31.46 5.08 -8.96
C ARG A 307 32.87 5.48 -8.50
N ALA A 308 33.10 6.77 -8.23
CA ALA A 308 34.39 7.25 -7.73
C ALA A 308 34.76 6.64 -6.36
N ASN A 309 33.77 6.28 -5.54
CA ASN A 309 33.95 5.57 -4.29
C ASN A 309 34.06 4.02 -4.46
N GLY A 310 34.14 3.54 -5.70
CA GLY A 310 34.25 2.09 -6.01
C GLY A 310 32.94 1.32 -5.80
N VAL A 311 31.81 1.99 -5.79
CA VAL A 311 30.48 1.38 -5.64
C VAL A 311 29.75 1.49 -6.98
N GLU A 312 29.52 0.37 -7.65
CA GLU A 312 28.78 0.36 -8.91
C GLU A 312 27.28 0.48 -8.68
N PRO A 313 26.57 1.29 -9.50
CA PRO A 313 25.11 1.37 -9.48
C PRO A 313 24.47 0.00 -9.75
N ASP A 314 23.44 -0.31 -9.00
CA ASP A 314 22.64 -1.54 -9.17
C ASP A 314 21.25 -1.23 -9.77
N VAL A 315 20.43 -2.26 -9.97
CA VAL A 315 19.06 -2.13 -10.49
C VAL A 315 18.22 -1.19 -9.64
N VAL A 316 18.47 -1.11 -8.32
CA VAL A 316 17.76 -0.22 -7.41
C VAL A 316 18.16 1.23 -7.64
N SER A 317 19.46 1.50 -7.91
CA SER A 317 19.96 2.83 -8.29
C SER A 317 19.22 3.36 -9.53
N TRP A 318 19.21 2.57 -10.60
CA TRP A 318 18.51 2.91 -11.85
C TRP A 318 17.02 3.13 -11.64
N THR A 319 16.36 2.21 -10.92
CA THR A 319 14.93 2.31 -10.62
C THR A 319 14.59 3.57 -9.82
N SER A 320 15.45 3.97 -8.89
CA SER A 320 15.25 5.18 -8.08
C SER A 320 15.31 6.45 -8.93
N VAL A 321 16.24 6.52 -9.90
CA VAL A 321 16.30 7.64 -10.85
C VAL A 321 15.08 7.68 -11.75
N ILE A 322 14.72 6.54 -12.37
CA ILE A 322 13.55 6.45 -13.23
C ILE A 322 12.28 6.89 -12.47
N SER A 323 12.09 6.38 -11.25
CA SER A 323 10.95 6.75 -10.41
C SER A 323 10.91 8.24 -10.09
N GLY A 324 12.08 8.85 -9.79
CA GLY A 324 12.19 10.29 -9.52
C GLY A 324 11.87 11.14 -10.75
N LEU A 325 12.40 10.77 -11.93
CA LEU A 325 12.10 11.44 -13.20
C LEU A 325 10.60 11.41 -13.52
N VAL A 326 9.98 10.24 -13.39
CA VAL A 326 8.54 10.08 -13.62
C VAL A 326 7.71 10.90 -12.63
N HIS A 327 8.11 10.93 -11.35
CA HIS A 327 7.42 11.72 -10.32
C HIS A 327 7.46 13.22 -10.61
N ASN A 328 8.54 13.70 -11.19
CA ASN A 328 8.74 15.12 -11.56
C ASN A 328 8.30 15.43 -13.01
N PHE A 329 7.56 14.51 -13.66
CA PHE A 329 7.03 14.68 -15.02
C PHE A 329 8.09 14.80 -16.14
N TYR A 330 9.32 14.36 -15.90
CA TYR A 330 10.39 14.26 -16.89
C TYR A 330 10.31 12.92 -17.63
N SER A 331 9.26 12.76 -18.44
CA SER A 331 8.94 11.46 -19.07
C SER A 331 9.98 11.01 -20.09
N ASP A 332 10.50 11.93 -20.91
CA ASP A 332 11.49 11.59 -21.96
C ASP A 332 12.83 11.17 -21.35
N GLU A 333 13.29 11.89 -20.34
CA GLU A 333 14.50 11.56 -19.61
C GLU A 333 14.37 10.22 -18.86
N ALA A 334 13.16 9.91 -18.36
CA ALA A 334 12.89 8.62 -17.73
C ALA A 334 13.01 7.46 -18.73
N PHE A 335 12.52 7.63 -19.96
CA PHE A 335 12.66 6.63 -21.02
C PHE A 335 14.12 6.48 -21.48
N ASP A 336 14.86 7.56 -21.58
CA ASP A 336 16.27 7.51 -21.98
C ASP A 336 17.11 6.83 -20.90
N THR A 337 16.84 7.13 -19.62
CA THR A 337 17.47 6.43 -18.48
C THR A 337 17.13 4.94 -18.47
N PHE A 338 15.88 4.56 -18.80
CA PHE A 338 15.48 3.18 -18.89
C PHE A 338 16.21 2.44 -20.04
N LYS A 339 16.37 3.09 -21.20
CA LYS A 339 17.17 2.54 -22.33
C LYS A 339 18.64 2.39 -21.96
N GLU A 340 19.21 3.36 -21.24
CA GLU A 340 20.58 3.29 -20.78
C GLU A 340 20.78 2.11 -19.81
N MET A 341 19.86 1.92 -18.84
CA MET A 341 19.86 0.76 -17.95
C MET A 341 19.92 -0.56 -18.73
N LEU A 342 19.06 -0.70 -19.76
CA LEU A 342 19.04 -1.90 -20.62
C LEU A 342 20.33 -2.06 -21.41
N SER A 343 20.89 -0.98 -21.96
CA SER A 343 22.13 -1.00 -22.74
C SER A 343 23.35 -1.42 -21.93
N GLN A 344 23.34 -1.12 -20.63
CA GLN A 344 24.37 -1.55 -19.67
C GLN A 344 24.14 -3.00 -19.16
N GLY A 345 23.12 -3.71 -19.67
CA GLY A 345 22.87 -5.12 -19.36
C GLY A 345 22.08 -5.35 -18.06
N PHE A 346 21.52 -4.32 -17.44
CA PHE A 346 20.69 -4.49 -16.25
C PHE A 346 19.27 -4.94 -16.63
N CYS A 347 18.82 -6.03 -16.02
CA CYS A 347 17.46 -6.54 -16.22
C CYS A 347 16.46 -5.75 -15.34
N PRO A 348 15.39 -5.16 -15.93
CA PRO A 348 14.34 -4.50 -15.17
C PRO A 348 13.61 -5.46 -14.22
N THR A 349 13.28 -4.97 -13.03
CA THR A 349 12.44 -5.69 -12.06
C THR A 349 10.98 -5.24 -12.16
N SER A 350 10.07 -5.92 -11.45
CA SER A 350 8.67 -5.47 -11.29
C SER A 350 8.60 -4.01 -10.82
N ALA A 351 9.49 -3.61 -9.91
CA ALA A 351 9.56 -2.22 -9.43
C ALA A 351 9.97 -1.25 -10.54
N THR A 352 10.93 -1.61 -11.39
CA THR A 352 11.38 -0.76 -12.51
C THR A 352 10.24 -0.58 -13.52
N ILE A 353 9.58 -1.68 -13.93
CA ILE A 353 8.48 -1.63 -14.89
C ILE A 353 7.30 -0.83 -14.33
N SER A 354 6.90 -1.06 -13.08
CA SER A 354 5.80 -0.30 -12.45
C SER A 354 6.13 1.18 -12.26
N SER A 355 7.41 1.54 -12.13
CA SER A 355 7.86 2.94 -11.99
C SER A 355 7.88 3.71 -13.31
N ILE A 356 8.15 3.05 -14.46
CA ILE A 356 8.22 3.72 -15.77
C ILE A 356 6.87 3.84 -16.46
N LEU A 357 5.93 2.92 -16.23
CA LEU A 357 4.60 2.92 -16.86
C LEU A 357 3.80 4.22 -16.67
N PRO A 358 3.82 4.91 -15.51
CA PRO A 358 3.14 6.19 -15.35
C PRO A 358 3.63 7.29 -16.29
N ALA A 359 4.90 7.23 -16.75
CA ALA A 359 5.42 8.16 -17.75
C ALA A 359 4.70 8.00 -19.11
N CYS A 360 4.35 6.76 -19.49
CA CYS A 360 3.56 6.50 -20.69
C CYS A 360 2.14 7.06 -20.55
N ALA A 361 1.55 6.90 -19.35
CA ALA A 361 0.22 7.40 -19.05
C ALA A 361 0.14 8.94 -19.07
N SER A 362 1.12 9.64 -18.48
CA SER A 362 1.17 11.10 -18.43
C SER A 362 1.44 11.73 -19.80
N ALA A 363 2.27 11.09 -20.63
CA ALA A 363 2.57 11.52 -21.99
C ALA A 363 1.52 11.04 -23.02
N ALA A 364 0.52 10.25 -22.61
CA ALA A 364 -0.43 9.55 -23.47
C ALA A 364 0.24 8.74 -24.61
N ASN A 365 1.47 8.27 -24.35
CA ASN A 365 2.30 7.59 -25.36
C ASN A 365 2.05 6.08 -25.34
N MET A 366 1.05 5.65 -26.10
CA MET A 366 0.65 4.25 -26.21
C MET A 366 1.73 3.35 -26.82
N ARG A 367 2.52 3.86 -27.76
CA ARG A 367 3.57 3.08 -28.41
C ARG A 367 4.62 2.63 -27.38
N ARG A 368 5.16 3.57 -26.61
CA ARG A 368 6.11 3.27 -25.52
C ARG A 368 5.46 2.38 -24.44
N GLY A 369 4.18 2.59 -24.14
CA GLY A 369 3.42 1.75 -23.21
C GLY A 369 3.38 0.28 -23.65
N LYS A 370 3.13 0.01 -24.93
CA LYS A 370 3.16 -1.35 -25.51
C LYS A 370 4.57 -1.95 -25.52
N GLU A 371 5.61 -1.17 -25.79
CA GLU A 371 7.01 -1.60 -25.74
C GLU A 371 7.39 -2.05 -24.32
N ILE A 372 7.01 -1.27 -23.29
CA ILE A 372 7.27 -1.61 -21.89
C ILE A 372 6.43 -2.81 -21.43
N HIS A 373 5.17 -2.91 -21.89
CA HIS A 373 4.35 -4.11 -21.64
C HIS A 373 4.99 -5.36 -22.25
N GLY A 374 5.48 -5.28 -23.50
CA GLY A 374 6.25 -6.35 -24.13
C GLY A 374 7.49 -6.72 -23.32
N CYS A 375 8.22 -5.74 -22.81
CA CYS A 375 9.36 -5.97 -21.93
C CYS A 375 8.93 -6.72 -20.64
N ALA A 376 7.82 -6.33 -20.01
CA ALA A 376 7.29 -6.99 -18.81
C ALA A 376 6.95 -8.48 -19.07
N ILE A 377 6.41 -8.81 -20.24
CA ILE A 377 6.12 -10.18 -20.67
C ILE A 377 7.43 -10.98 -20.84
N VAL A 378 8.40 -10.43 -21.57
CA VAL A 378 9.69 -11.10 -21.83
C VAL A 378 10.45 -11.36 -20.51
N MET A 379 10.40 -10.41 -19.58
CA MET A 379 11.05 -10.55 -18.27
C MET A 379 10.25 -11.44 -17.29
N GLY A 380 9.06 -11.91 -17.67
CA GLY A 380 8.22 -12.77 -16.82
C GLY A 380 7.61 -12.06 -15.60
N VAL A 381 7.61 -10.72 -15.57
CA VAL A 381 7.11 -9.92 -14.44
C VAL A 381 5.68 -9.40 -14.66
N GLU A 382 5.08 -9.66 -15.81
CA GLU A 382 3.68 -9.24 -16.14
C GLU A 382 2.66 -9.76 -15.10
N GLY A 383 2.94 -10.92 -14.48
CA GLY A 383 2.09 -11.52 -13.45
C GLY A 383 2.08 -10.81 -12.10
N ASP A 384 3.02 -9.90 -11.84
CA ASP A 384 3.11 -9.15 -10.60
C ASP A 384 1.92 -8.19 -10.44
N LEU A 385 1.37 -8.11 -9.20
CA LEU A 385 0.20 -7.27 -8.91
C LEU A 385 0.45 -5.78 -9.19
N HIS A 386 1.64 -5.28 -8.87
CA HIS A 386 1.97 -3.86 -9.06
C HIS A 386 2.16 -3.53 -10.55
N VAL A 387 2.82 -4.43 -11.29
CA VAL A 387 2.98 -4.29 -12.75
C VAL A 387 1.63 -4.31 -13.45
N ARG A 388 0.76 -5.28 -13.14
CA ARG A 388 -0.59 -5.32 -13.71
C ARG A 388 -1.43 -4.10 -13.38
N SER A 389 -1.36 -3.62 -12.12
CA SER A 389 -2.05 -2.40 -11.72
C SER A 389 -1.57 -1.18 -12.51
N ALA A 390 -0.25 -1.06 -12.73
CA ALA A 390 0.33 0.02 -13.51
C ALA A 390 0.01 -0.09 -15.00
N LEU A 391 -0.08 -1.31 -15.55
CA LEU A 391 -0.52 -1.54 -16.93
C LEU A 391 -1.99 -1.16 -17.12
N VAL A 392 -2.88 -1.54 -16.19
CA VAL A 392 -4.30 -1.13 -16.22
C VAL A 392 -4.40 0.40 -16.19
N ASP A 393 -3.66 1.07 -15.30
CA ASP A 393 -3.63 2.53 -15.23
C ASP A 393 -3.14 3.17 -16.52
N MET A 394 -2.05 2.66 -17.09
CA MET A 394 -1.47 3.16 -18.34
C MET A 394 -2.45 3.02 -19.51
N TYR A 395 -3.02 1.83 -19.73
CA TYR A 395 -3.99 1.63 -20.82
C TYR A 395 -5.24 2.48 -20.63
N ALA A 396 -5.77 2.55 -19.39
CA ALA A 396 -6.95 3.35 -19.07
C ALA A 396 -6.73 4.85 -19.33
N LYS A 397 -5.61 5.41 -18.86
CA LYS A 397 -5.27 6.83 -19.09
C LYS A 397 -4.98 7.17 -20.56
N CYS A 398 -4.43 6.22 -21.30
CA CYS A 398 -4.23 6.39 -22.75
C CYS A 398 -5.52 6.19 -23.59
N GLY A 399 -6.67 5.91 -22.97
CA GLY A 399 -7.95 5.74 -23.67
C GLY A 399 -8.22 4.34 -24.23
N PHE A 400 -7.34 3.37 -23.97
CA PHE A 400 -7.50 1.98 -24.43
C PHE A 400 -8.24 1.16 -23.36
N ILE A 401 -9.52 1.52 -23.15
CA ILE A 401 -10.35 0.96 -22.08
C ILE A 401 -10.58 -0.55 -22.24
N SER A 402 -10.71 -1.05 -23.46
CA SER A 402 -10.90 -2.48 -23.75
C SER A 402 -9.70 -3.33 -23.32
N GLU A 403 -8.48 -2.85 -23.58
CA GLU A 403 -7.23 -3.50 -23.17
C GLU A 403 -7.05 -3.43 -21.65
N ALA A 404 -7.31 -2.26 -21.06
CA ALA A 404 -7.30 -2.10 -19.62
C ALA A 404 -8.28 -3.07 -18.94
N ARG A 405 -9.50 -3.19 -19.47
CA ARG A 405 -10.54 -4.12 -18.98
C ARG A 405 -10.11 -5.58 -19.10
N THR A 406 -9.52 -5.95 -20.23
CA THR A 406 -9.03 -7.31 -20.45
C THR A 406 -7.96 -7.70 -19.41
N LEU A 407 -7.02 -6.81 -19.11
CA LEU A 407 -6.01 -7.03 -18.07
C LEU A 407 -6.65 -7.09 -16.69
N PHE A 408 -7.55 -6.15 -16.39
CA PHE A 408 -8.27 -6.08 -15.13
C PHE A 408 -9.05 -7.38 -14.84
N ASP A 409 -9.77 -7.92 -15.83
CA ASP A 409 -10.58 -9.12 -15.67
C ASP A 409 -9.73 -10.39 -15.50
N LYS A 410 -8.56 -10.45 -16.12
CA LYS A 410 -7.58 -11.56 -15.95
C LYS A 410 -6.87 -11.56 -14.60
N MET A 411 -6.98 -10.50 -13.79
CA MET A 411 -6.35 -10.44 -12.47
C MET A 411 -7.11 -11.29 -11.46
N SER A 412 -6.44 -12.25 -10.83
CA SER A 412 -6.99 -13.04 -9.72
C SER A 412 -7.18 -12.20 -8.45
N GLU A 413 -6.25 -11.29 -8.20
CA GLU A 413 -6.29 -10.33 -7.10
C GLU A 413 -6.23 -8.91 -7.62
N ARG A 414 -7.06 -8.03 -7.07
CA ARG A 414 -7.11 -6.60 -7.40
C ARG A 414 -6.97 -5.79 -6.13
N ASN A 415 -6.03 -4.86 -6.11
CA ASN A 415 -5.89 -3.91 -5.01
C ASN A 415 -6.75 -2.66 -5.26
N THR A 416 -6.85 -1.79 -4.27
CA THR A 416 -7.62 -0.53 -4.37
C THR A 416 -7.17 0.35 -5.54
N VAL A 417 -5.86 0.39 -5.80
CA VAL A 417 -5.29 1.17 -6.91
C VAL A 417 -5.81 0.67 -8.25
N THR A 418 -5.81 -0.67 -8.48
CA THR A 418 -6.30 -1.26 -9.73
C THR A 418 -7.77 -0.92 -9.99
N TRP A 419 -8.61 -1.01 -8.94
CA TRP A 419 -10.03 -0.64 -9.04
C TRP A 419 -10.18 0.85 -9.37
N ASN A 420 -9.51 1.73 -8.64
CA ASN A 420 -9.56 3.17 -8.86
C ASN A 420 -9.11 3.55 -10.27
N SER A 421 -8.00 2.97 -10.75
CA SER A 421 -7.50 3.23 -12.11
C SER A 421 -8.52 2.83 -13.19
N MET A 422 -9.21 1.70 -13.01
CA MET A 422 -10.23 1.27 -13.98
C MET A 422 -11.47 2.18 -13.91
N ILE A 423 -11.96 2.54 -12.71
CA ILE A 423 -13.10 3.43 -12.53
C ILE A 423 -12.81 4.82 -13.13
N PHE A 424 -11.64 5.41 -12.82
CA PHE A 424 -11.23 6.69 -13.41
C PHE A 424 -11.09 6.62 -14.94
N GLY A 425 -10.51 5.53 -15.45
CA GLY A 425 -10.38 5.32 -16.88
C GLY A 425 -11.74 5.30 -17.57
N CYS A 426 -12.68 4.51 -17.08
CA CYS A 426 -14.05 4.47 -17.59
C CYS A 426 -14.74 5.83 -17.48
N ALA A 427 -14.65 6.51 -16.33
CA ALA A 427 -15.26 7.83 -16.11
C ALA A 427 -14.75 8.87 -17.10
N ASN A 428 -13.43 8.99 -17.26
CA ASN A 428 -12.81 10.02 -18.10
C ASN A 428 -13.01 9.80 -19.61
N HIS A 429 -13.26 8.56 -20.02
CA HIS A 429 -13.46 8.22 -21.45
C HIS A 429 -14.93 7.96 -21.82
N GLY A 430 -15.89 8.36 -20.94
CA GLY A 430 -17.32 8.34 -21.25
C GLY A 430 -18.03 7.01 -20.96
N TYR A 431 -17.35 6.02 -20.40
CA TYR A 431 -17.94 4.74 -19.98
C TYR A 431 -18.48 4.86 -18.53
N CYS A 432 -19.34 5.88 -18.30
CA CYS A 432 -19.74 6.27 -16.96
C CYS A 432 -20.61 5.21 -16.25
N ASP A 433 -21.48 4.54 -16.97
CA ASP A 433 -22.32 3.46 -16.42
C ASP A 433 -21.44 2.30 -15.93
N GLU A 434 -20.42 1.94 -16.70
CA GLU A 434 -19.44 0.91 -16.31
C GLU A 434 -18.61 1.35 -15.10
N ALA A 435 -18.24 2.63 -15.02
CA ALA A 435 -17.54 3.19 -13.85
C ALA A 435 -18.37 3.06 -12.57
N ILE A 436 -19.68 3.34 -12.65
CA ILE A 436 -20.62 3.20 -11.53
C ILE A 436 -20.78 1.72 -11.14
N GLU A 437 -20.89 0.83 -12.11
CA GLU A 437 -20.98 -0.61 -11.86
C GLU A 437 -19.72 -1.15 -11.16
N LEU A 438 -18.53 -0.76 -11.63
CA LEU A 438 -17.26 -1.12 -11.01
C LEU A 438 -17.15 -0.60 -9.57
N PHE A 439 -17.61 0.62 -9.32
CA PHE A 439 -17.66 1.18 -7.97
C PHE A 439 -18.56 0.33 -7.06
N ASN A 440 -19.74 -0.07 -7.51
CA ASN A 440 -20.64 -0.92 -6.73
C ASN A 440 -20.02 -2.28 -6.43
N GLN A 441 -19.33 -2.91 -7.40
CA GLN A 441 -18.59 -4.16 -7.19
C GLN A 441 -17.44 -3.99 -6.18
N MET A 442 -16.77 -2.85 -6.17
CA MET A 442 -15.72 -2.53 -5.20
C MET A 442 -16.30 -2.29 -3.81
N GLU A 443 -17.49 -1.67 -3.70
CA GLU A 443 -18.22 -1.47 -2.46
C GLU A 443 -18.55 -2.80 -1.76
N GLU A 444 -19.05 -3.79 -2.50
CA GLU A 444 -19.34 -5.13 -1.97
C GLU A 444 -18.10 -5.76 -1.32
N ARG A 445 -16.91 -5.46 -1.82
CA ARG A 445 -15.62 -5.94 -1.30
C ARG A 445 -15.07 -5.11 -0.13
N LYS A 446 -15.75 -4.04 0.27
CA LYS A 446 -15.39 -3.12 1.39
C LYS A 446 -13.97 -2.54 1.29
N LYS A 447 -13.51 -2.20 0.09
CA LYS A 447 -12.17 -1.66 -0.18
C LYS A 447 -12.17 -0.20 -0.65
N LEU A 448 -13.23 0.55 -0.37
CA LEU A 448 -13.36 1.95 -0.79
C LEU A 448 -12.43 2.88 -0.02
N ASP A 449 -11.84 3.82 -0.74
CA ASP A 449 -11.05 4.92 -0.20
C ASP A 449 -11.53 6.27 -0.79
N HIS A 450 -10.87 7.37 -0.42
CA HIS A 450 -11.21 8.69 -0.94
C HIS A 450 -11.12 8.79 -2.47
N LEU A 451 -10.12 8.13 -3.10
CA LEU A 451 -9.97 8.14 -4.56
C LEU A 451 -11.09 7.39 -5.28
N SER A 452 -11.63 6.32 -4.66
CA SER A 452 -12.78 5.60 -5.20
C SER A 452 -14.00 6.51 -5.34
N PHE A 453 -14.25 7.34 -4.31
CA PHE A 453 -15.34 8.34 -4.35
C PHE A 453 -15.07 9.44 -5.36
N THR A 454 -13.84 9.96 -5.46
CA THR A 454 -13.50 10.95 -6.50
C THR A 454 -13.77 10.38 -7.89
N ALA A 455 -13.38 9.12 -8.15
CA ALA A 455 -13.56 8.46 -9.44
C ALA A 455 -15.04 8.34 -9.85
N VAL A 456 -15.89 7.85 -8.95
CA VAL A 456 -17.32 7.72 -9.25
C VAL A 456 -18.05 9.06 -9.31
N LEU A 457 -17.66 10.04 -8.50
CA LEU A 457 -18.21 11.41 -8.60
C LEU A 457 -17.84 12.06 -9.93
N THR A 458 -16.62 11.80 -10.46
CA THR A 458 -16.23 12.23 -11.81
C THR A 458 -17.17 11.62 -12.88
N ALA A 459 -17.50 10.33 -12.77
CA ALA A 459 -18.47 9.70 -13.66
C ALA A 459 -19.85 10.38 -13.57
N CYS A 460 -20.32 10.65 -12.35
CA CYS A 460 -21.58 11.39 -12.15
C CYS A 460 -21.55 12.80 -12.78
N CYS A 461 -20.41 13.50 -12.73
CA CYS A 461 -20.25 14.83 -13.37
C CYS A 461 -20.40 14.76 -14.88
N HIS A 462 -19.83 13.73 -15.52
CA HIS A 462 -19.86 13.59 -16.98
C HIS A 462 -21.27 13.27 -17.50
N VAL A 463 -22.06 12.49 -16.74
CA VAL A 463 -23.44 12.12 -17.12
C VAL A 463 -24.47 13.13 -16.58
N GLY A 464 -24.13 13.94 -15.57
CA GLY A 464 -25.04 14.87 -14.92
C GLY A 464 -25.97 14.24 -13.89
N LEU A 465 -25.56 13.15 -13.25
CA LEU A 465 -26.35 12.40 -12.26
C LEU A 465 -26.27 13.06 -10.87
N VAL A 466 -26.94 14.21 -10.70
CA VAL A 466 -26.87 15.06 -9.50
C VAL A 466 -27.30 14.30 -8.24
N GLU A 467 -28.45 13.65 -8.27
CA GLU A 467 -29.01 12.95 -7.11
C GLU A 467 -28.14 11.77 -6.68
N LEU A 468 -27.54 11.06 -7.64
CA LEU A 468 -26.58 9.98 -7.36
C LEU A 468 -25.30 10.54 -6.73
N GLY A 469 -24.75 11.62 -7.31
CA GLY A 469 -23.56 12.27 -6.79
C GLY A 469 -23.76 12.76 -5.34
N GLN A 470 -24.89 13.38 -5.03
CA GLN A 470 -25.22 13.81 -3.67
C GLN A 470 -25.33 12.62 -2.69
N ARG A 471 -25.98 11.53 -3.11
CA ARG A 471 -26.07 10.29 -2.29
C ARG A 471 -24.70 9.71 -2.00
N LEU A 472 -23.83 9.61 -3.01
CA LEU A 472 -22.48 9.08 -2.88
C LEU A 472 -21.62 9.95 -1.97
N PHE A 473 -21.72 11.28 -2.11
CA PHE A 473 -21.00 12.23 -1.26
C PHE A 473 -21.41 12.12 0.22
N ASN A 474 -22.72 11.99 0.50
CA ASN A 474 -23.22 11.77 1.85
C ASN A 474 -22.81 10.39 2.39
N MET A 475 -22.91 9.35 1.55
CA MET A 475 -22.50 7.99 1.92
C MET A 475 -21.03 7.90 2.33
N MET A 476 -20.14 8.65 1.65
CA MET A 476 -18.72 8.73 2.00
C MET A 476 -18.53 9.21 3.45
N GLN A 477 -19.27 10.24 3.87
CA GLN A 477 -19.16 10.82 5.21
C GLN A 477 -19.88 9.97 6.28
N GLU A 478 -21.11 9.58 6.02
CA GLU A 478 -21.99 8.96 7.01
C GLU A 478 -21.66 7.47 7.22
N LYS A 479 -21.51 6.72 6.11
CA LYS A 479 -21.31 5.27 6.15
C LYS A 479 -19.84 4.89 6.30
N TYR A 480 -18.96 5.54 5.52
CA TYR A 480 -17.53 5.17 5.46
C TYR A 480 -16.65 6.03 6.37
N LYS A 481 -17.19 7.12 6.94
CA LYS A 481 -16.45 8.06 7.80
C LYS A 481 -15.20 8.64 7.12
N ILE A 482 -15.23 8.75 5.78
CA ILE A 482 -14.19 9.37 5.00
C ILE A 482 -14.48 10.86 4.93
N MET A 483 -13.56 11.68 5.44
CA MET A 483 -13.69 13.14 5.38
C MET A 483 -13.52 13.64 3.95
N PRO A 484 -14.44 14.47 3.43
CA PRO A 484 -14.30 15.06 2.10
C PRO A 484 -13.03 15.92 1.99
N ARG A 485 -12.35 15.80 0.87
CA ARG A 485 -11.22 16.63 0.49
C ARG A 485 -11.62 17.58 -0.63
N THR A 486 -10.75 18.54 -0.96
CA THR A 486 -10.98 19.52 -2.02
C THR A 486 -11.38 18.90 -3.36
N GLU A 487 -10.82 17.73 -3.71
CA GLU A 487 -11.15 17.03 -4.96
C GLU A 487 -12.62 16.58 -5.01
N HIS A 488 -13.18 16.10 -3.89
CA HIS A 488 -14.59 15.68 -3.83
C HIS A 488 -15.52 16.88 -3.95
N TYR A 489 -15.17 17.99 -3.28
CA TYR A 489 -15.93 19.24 -3.40
C TYR A 489 -15.85 19.80 -4.82
N ALA A 490 -14.69 19.75 -5.48
CA ALA A 490 -14.54 20.17 -6.87
C ALA A 490 -15.46 19.38 -7.81
N CYS A 491 -15.53 18.04 -7.66
CA CYS A 491 -16.45 17.21 -8.43
C CYS A 491 -17.92 17.60 -8.17
N MET A 492 -18.30 17.83 -6.91
CA MET A 492 -19.68 18.19 -6.57
C MET A 492 -20.06 19.60 -7.08
N VAL A 493 -19.14 20.56 -6.98
CA VAL A 493 -19.33 21.92 -7.50
C VAL A 493 -19.46 21.90 -9.04
N ASP A 494 -18.64 21.09 -9.74
CA ASP A 494 -18.75 20.91 -11.19
C ASP A 494 -20.09 20.25 -11.56
N LEU A 495 -20.49 19.19 -10.84
CA LEU A 495 -21.75 18.48 -11.06
C LEU A 495 -22.96 19.40 -10.92
N LEU A 496 -23.05 20.12 -9.80
CA LEU A 496 -24.12 21.10 -9.52
C LEU A 496 -24.07 22.25 -10.52
N GLY A 497 -22.86 22.72 -10.84
CA GLY A 497 -22.62 23.78 -11.81
C GLY A 497 -23.09 23.43 -13.21
N ARG A 498 -22.80 22.25 -13.71
CA ARG A 498 -23.29 21.75 -15.03
C ARG A 498 -24.82 21.62 -15.05
N ALA A 499 -25.40 21.23 -13.93
CA ALA A 499 -26.87 21.16 -13.79
C ALA A 499 -27.56 22.52 -13.61
N GLY A 500 -26.81 23.63 -13.61
CA GLY A 500 -27.36 24.99 -13.43
C GLY A 500 -27.71 25.36 -11.99
N ARG A 501 -27.42 24.49 -11.00
CA ARG A 501 -27.70 24.70 -9.56
C ARG A 501 -26.59 25.52 -8.90
N LEU A 502 -26.30 26.73 -9.48
CA LEU A 502 -25.13 27.53 -9.11
C LEU A 502 -25.16 28.03 -7.65
N THR A 503 -26.34 28.37 -7.13
CA THR A 503 -26.49 28.76 -5.72
C THR A 503 -26.12 27.65 -4.76
N GLU A 504 -26.55 26.45 -5.03
CA GLU A 504 -26.20 25.29 -4.21
C GLU A 504 -24.71 24.95 -4.30
N ALA A 505 -24.11 25.05 -5.49
CA ALA A 505 -22.69 24.92 -5.69
C ALA A 505 -21.89 25.92 -4.84
N TYR A 506 -22.32 27.17 -4.81
CA TYR A 506 -21.69 28.23 -4.01
C TYR A 506 -21.88 28.02 -2.50
N GLU A 507 -23.09 27.62 -2.05
CA GLU A 507 -23.32 27.29 -0.64
C GLU A 507 -22.43 26.07 -0.20
N MET A 508 -22.26 25.07 -1.07
CA MET A 508 -21.36 23.96 -0.78
C MET A 508 -19.92 24.44 -0.57
N ILE A 509 -19.43 25.39 -1.36
CA ILE A 509 -18.10 26.00 -1.17
C ILE A 509 -17.99 26.68 0.19
N LYS A 510 -19.00 27.39 0.63
CA LYS A 510 -19.01 28.06 1.95
C LYS A 510 -19.01 27.09 3.13
N THR A 511 -19.57 25.89 2.94
CA THR A 511 -19.68 24.87 3.99
C THR A 511 -18.49 23.90 4.00
N MET A 512 -17.49 24.08 3.13
CA MET A 512 -16.31 23.26 3.11
C MET A 512 -15.54 23.30 4.44
N SER A 513 -15.07 22.14 4.88
CA SER A 513 -14.20 22.02 6.07
C SER A 513 -12.74 22.38 5.79
N THR A 514 -12.37 22.51 4.52
CA THR A 514 -11.04 22.87 4.02
C THR A 514 -11.10 24.12 3.18
N GLU A 515 -10.00 24.87 3.06
CA GLU A 515 -9.95 26.02 2.17
C GLU A 515 -10.15 25.59 0.71
N PRO A 516 -11.06 26.27 -0.04
CA PRO A 516 -11.28 25.97 -1.45
C PRO A 516 -10.03 26.29 -2.28
N ASP A 517 -9.62 25.35 -3.13
CA ASP A 517 -8.47 25.46 -4.01
C ASP A 517 -8.85 26.00 -5.42
N LEU A 518 -7.87 26.03 -6.31
CA LEU A 518 -8.02 26.44 -7.70
C LEU A 518 -9.06 25.63 -8.47
N PHE A 519 -9.17 24.33 -8.17
CA PHE A 519 -10.08 23.43 -8.88
C PHE A 519 -11.54 23.72 -8.51
N VAL A 520 -11.80 23.96 -7.23
CA VAL A 520 -13.14 24.29 -6.72
C VAL A 520 -13.64 25.62 -7.29
N TRP A 521 -12.84 26.68 -7.19
CA TRP A 521 -13.21 27.98 -7.74
C TRP A 521 -13.25 27.99 -9.27
N GLY A 522 -12.35 27.22 -9.91
CA GLY A 522 -12.33 27.03 -11.36
C GLY A 522 -13.59 26.36 -11.89
N ALA A 523 -14.06 25.31 -11.20
CA ALA A 523 -15.32 24.64 -11.53
C ALA A 523 -16.52 25.60 -11.44
N LEU A 524 -16.61 26.41 -10.37
CA LEU A 524 -17.66 27.41 -10.23
C LEU A 524 -17.60 28.48 -11.33
N LEU A 525 -16.40 28.99 -11.64
CA LEU A 525 -16.22 30.00 -12.71
C LEU A 525 -16.62 29.43 -14.07
N GLY A 526 -16.25 28.20 -14.37
CA GLY A 526 -16.62 27.50 -15.60
C GLY A 526 -18.13 27.33 -15.73
N ALA A 527 -18.79 26.92 -14.65
CA ALA A 527 -20.25 26.80 -14.58
C ALA A 527 -20.96 28.15 -14.76
N CYS A 528 -20.46 29.20 -14.10
CA CYS A 528 -20.99 30.55 -14.23
C CYS A 528 -20.89 31.07 -15.67
N LYS A 529 -19.81 30.73 -16.38
CA LYS A 529 -19.67 31.07 -17.82
C LYS A 529 -20.75 30.41 -18.66
N ASN A 530 -21.02 29.13 -18.43
CA ASN A 530 -22.02 28.38 -19.19
C ASN A 530 -23.47 28.87 -18.96
N HIS A 531 -23.77 29.28 -17.74
CA HIS A 531 -25.12 29.73 -17.34
C HIS A 531 -25.29 31.25 -17.27
N GLY A 532 -24.27 32.04 -17.63
CA GLY A 532 -24.34 33.50 -17.71
C GLY A 532 -24.42 34.24 -16.36
N ASN A 533 -24.07 33.57 -15.24
CA ASN A 533 -24.13 34.19 -13.91
C ASN A 533 -22.88 35.02 -13.62
N ILE A 534 -23.01 36.33 -13.76
CA ILE A 534 -21.89 37.26 -13.62
C ILE A 534 -21.49 37.47 -12.15
N GLU A 535 -22.46 37.47 -11.24
CA GLU A 535 -22.22 37.79 -9.83
C GLU A 535 -21.32 36.73 -9.18
N LEU A 536 -21.69 35.46 -9.31
CA LEU A 536 -20.88 34.35 -8.80
C LEU A 536 -19.54 34.20 -9.55
N ALA A 537 -19.52 34.54 -10.85
CA ALA A 537 -18.26 34.52 -11.62
C ALA A 537 -17.27 35.60 -11.13
N GLU A 538 -17.74 36.78 -10.76
CA GLU A 538 -16.88 37.85 -10.18
C GLU A 538 -16.27 37.39 -8.84
N ILE A 539 -17.06 36.71 -8.00
CA ILE A 539 -16.59 36.15 -6.73
C ILE A 539 -15.54 35.09 -6.98
N ALA A 540 -15.82 34.11 -7.83
CA ALA A 540 -14.90 33.02 -8.15
C ALA A 540 -13.58 33.53 -8.77
N ALA A 541 -13.68 34.48 -9.72
CA ALA A 541 -12.50 35.07 -10.37
C ALA A 541 -11.65 35.90 -9.39
N LYS A 542 -12.24 36.52 -8.38
CA LYS A 542 -11.50 37.21 -7.33
C LYS A 542 -10.63 36.24 -6.54
N HIS A 543 -11.23 35.17 -6.02
CA HIS A 543 -10.48 34.15 -5.27
C HIS A 543 -9.40 33.46 -6.12
N LEU A 544 -9.70 33.16 -7.38
CA LEU A 544 -8.69 32.61 -8.32
C LEU A 544 -7.52 33.59 -8.55
N SER A 545 -7.79 34.90 -8.61
CA SER A 545 -6.72 35.90 -8.75
C SER A 545 -5.86 36.06 -7.51
N GLU A 546 -6.40 35.74 -6.32
CA GLU A 546 -5.68 35.70 -5.06
C GLU A 546 -4.79 34.46 -4.97
N LEU A 547 -5.29 33.30 -5.46
CA LEU A 547 -4.56 32.03 -5.46
C LEU A 547 -3.51 31.96 -6.57
N GLU A 548 -3.85 32.41 -7.79
CA GLU A 548 -2.94 32.45 -8.95
C GLU A 548 -2.90 33.84 -9.60
N PRO A 549 -2.13 34.80 -9.08
CA PRO A 549 -2.09 36.17 -9.61
C PRO A 549 -1.60 36.27 -11.06
N GLU A 550 -0.81 35.31 -11.51
CA GLU A 550 -0.19 35.29 -12.85
C GLU A 550 -0.97 34.48 -13.89
N SER A 551 -2.07 33.83 -13.51
CA SER A 551 -2.89 33.04 -14.44
C SER A 551 -3.69 33.92 -15.38
N ALA A 552 -3.45 33.74 -16.69
CA ALA A 552 -4.23 34.42 -17.73
C ALA A 552 -5.60 33.75 -17.96
N ALA A 553 -5.72 32.44 -17.72
CA ALA A 553 -6.88 31.64 -18.08
C ALA A 553 -8.17 32.11 -17.39
N ASN A 554 -8.13 32.32 -16.08
CA ASN A 554 -9.26 32.75 -15.26
C ASN A 554 -9.77 34.13 -15.67
N ASN A 555 -8.85 35.06 -15.94
CA ASN A 555 -9.18 36.40 -16.43
C ASN A 555 -9.80 36.38 -17.85
N MET A 556 -9.41 35.40 -18.68
CA MET A 556 -10.01 35.25 -20.01
C MET A 556 -11.42 34.71 -19.91
N LEU A 557 -11.68 33.69 -19.07
CA LEU A 557 -13.04 33.18 -18.84
C LEU A 557 -13.99 34.29 -18.38
N LEU A 558 -13.54 35.13 -17.46
CA LEU A 558 -14.34 36.28 -17.00
C LEU A 558 -14.50 37.36 -18.09
N THR A 559 -13.49 37.58 -18.93
CA THR A 559 -13.56 38.49 -20.08
C THR A 559 -14.62 38.02 -21.09
N ASP A 560 -14.62 36.73 -21.42
CA ASP A 560 -15.61 36.13 -22.34
C ASP A 560 -17.03 36.27 -21.77
N LEU A 561 -17.20 36.01 -20.46
CA LEU A 561 -18.50 36.15 -19.80
C LEU A 561 -19.02 37.59 -19.89
N TYR A 562 -18.16 38.61 -19.62
CA TYR A 562 -18.54 40.00 -19.76
C TYR A 562 -18.87 40.40 -21.21
N ALA A 563 -18.13 39.87 -22.18
CA ALA A 563 -18.41 40.11 -23.59
C ALA A 563 -19.77 39.54 -23.99
N ASN A 564 -20.08 38.30 -23.60
CA ASN A 564 -21.38 37.68 -23.84
C ASN A 564 -22.53 38.44 -23.20
N ALA A 565 -22.30 39.08 -22.07
CA ALA A 565 -23.27 39.92 -21.36
C ALA A 565 -23.32 41.39 -21.82
N GLY A 566 -22.55 41.74 -22.85
CA GLY A 566 -22.49 43.12 -23.39
C GLY A 566 -21.78 44.14 -22.49
N ARG A 567 -21.10 43.72 -21.44
CA ARG A 567 -20.41 44.60 -20.47
C ARG A 567 -19.03 45.05 -20.96
N TRP A 568 -18.95 45.71 -22.12
CA TRP A 568 -17.71 46.06 -22.82
C TRP A 568 -16.73 46.92 -22.01
N SER A 569 -17.24 47.77 -21.12
CA SER A 569 -16.39 48.57 -20.22
C SER A 569 -15.55 47.69 -19.29
N LYS A 570 -16.14 46.63 -18.73
CA LYS A 570 -15.44 45.65 -17.89
C LYS A 570 -14.44 44.78 -18.70
N VAL A 571 -14.81 44.42 -19.93
CA VAL A 571 -13.90 43.70 -20.88
C VAL A 571 -12.65 44.54 -21.13
N THR A 572 -12.81 45.85 -21.45
CA THR A 572 -11.67 46.74 -21.73
C THR A 572 -10.78 46.92 -20.51
N ARG A 573 -11.39 47.06 -19.32
CA ARG A 573 -10.65 47.16 -18.06
C ARG A 573 -9.82 45.92 -17.77
N LEU A 574 -10.40 44.71 -17.89
CA LEU A 574 -9.68 43.45 -17.67
C LEU A 574 -8.55 43.25 -18.68
N LYS A 575 -8.79 43.45 -19.97
CA LYS A 575 -7.75 43.37 -21.01
C LYS A 575 -6.60 44.35 -20.75
N ARG A 576 -6.89 45.57 -20.29
CA ARG A 576 -5.86 46.54 -19.92
C ARG A 576 -5.05 46.07 -18.69
N MET A 577 -5.71 45.49 -17.69
CA MET A 577 -5.06 44.92 -16.50
C MET A 577 -4.15 43.74 -16.87
N MET A 578 -4.63 42.81 -17.69
CA MET A 578 -3.85 41.68 -18.18
C MET A 578 -2.59 42.15 -18.95
N LYS A 579 -2.77 43.16 -19.82
CA LYS A 579 -1.65 43.77 -20.55
C LYS A 579 -0.62 44.41 -19.61
N LYS A 580 -1.09 45.14 -18.58
CA LYS A 580 -0.20 45.78 -17.57
C LYS A 580 0.59 44.76 -16.76
N ARG A 581 -0.05 43.63 -16.41
CA ARG A 581 0.60 42.52 -15.68
C ARG A 581 1.39 41.56 -16.60
N LYS A 582 1.47 41.83 -17.92
CA LYS A 582 2.15 41.00 -18.92
C LYS A 582 1.63 39.54 -18.96
N LEU A 583 0.38 39.31 -18.55
CA LEU A 583 -0.24 37.99 -18.59
C LEU A 583 -0.41 37.57 -20.05
N ARG A 584 0.22 36.46 -20.45
CA ARG A 584 0.13 35.92 -21.82
C ARG A 584 -0.63 34.61 -21.78
N LYS A 585 -1.47 34.41 -22.81
CA LYS A 585 -2.06 33.10 -23.07
C LYS A 585 -0.95 32.21 -23.64
N PHE A 586 -0.71 31.08 -23.03
CA PHE A 586 0.05 30.02 -23.70
C PHE A 586 -0.86 29.41 -24.79
N PRO A 587 -0.38 29.30 -26.04
CA PRO A 587 -1.16 28.66 -27.09
C PRO A 587 -1.39 27.19 -26.69
N GLY A 588 -2.64 26.72 -26.83
CA GLY A 588 -2.92 25.29 -26.74
C GLY A 588 -2.25 24.59 -27.93
N CYS A 589 -1.40 23.61 -27.65
CA CYS A 589 -0.81 22.77 -28.66
C CYS A 589 -1.45 21.39 -28.60
N SER A 590 -1.82 20.84 -29.75
CA SER A 590 -2.13 19.44 -29.91
C SER A 590 -1.28 18.92 -31.08
N TRP A 591 -0.61 17.80 -30.87
CA TRP A 591 0.13 17.12 -31.93
C TRP A 591 -0.30 15.67 -31.98
N ILE A 592 -0.28 15.12 -33.19
CA ILE A 592 -0.43 13.69 -33.43
C ILE A 592 0.99 13.18 -33.64
N GLU A 593 1.43 12.22 -32.83
CA GLU A 593 2.67 11.50 -33.12
C GLU A 593 2.46 10.77 -34.46
N GLY A 594 3.25 11.16 -35.45
CA GLY A 594 3.27 10.47 -36.73
C GLY A 594 3.63 9.00 -36.56
N ALA A 595 2.96 8.14 -37.33
CA ALA A 595 3.11 6.68 -37.29
C ALA A 595 4.53 6.21 -37.58
#